data_38a636b458e3a95f877aad12ff9f81be
#
_entry.id   38a636b458e3a95f877aad12ff9f81be
#
_cell.length_a   1.000
_cell.length_b   1.000
_cell.length_c   1.000
_cell.angle_alpha   90.00
_cell.angle_beta   90.00
_cell.angle_gamma   90.00
#
_symmetry.space_group_name_H-M   'P 1'
#
loop_
_entity.id
_entity.type
_entity.pdbx_description
1 polymer ?
#
loop_
_entity_poly.entity_id
_entity_poly.type
_entity_poly.pdbx_seq_one_letter_code
_entity_poly.pdbx_strand_id
1 'polypeptide(L)' 'RAIPDGQALNLLRAQLRMEPEDLKNLSRPRRDECLSELKAMGLSVRQIERLTGINRGIVQKAGDFFENTAG' A
#
# COMPACT_ATOMS: atom_id res chain seq x y z
N ARG A 1 -12.00 -4.90 11.24
CA ARG A 1 -12.55 -5.59 10.16
C ARG A 1 -11.68 -5.65 8.97
N ALA A 2 -11.36 -6.85 8.59
CA ALA A 2 -10.48 -7.09 7.48
C ALA A 2 -11.26 -6.95 6.17
N ILE A 3 -10.61 -6.35 5.19
CA ILE A 3 -11.16 -6.28 3.85
C ILE A 3 -10.74 -7.54 3.12
N PRO A 4 -11.67 -8.26 2.46
CA PRO A 4 -11.28 -9.46 1.71
C PRO A 4 -10.29 -9.11 0.59
N ASP A 5 -9.40 -10.05 0.28
CA ASP A 5 -8.37 -9.81 -0.72
C ASP A 5 -8.94 -9.38 -2.07
N GLY A 6 -10.03 -10.00 -2.50
CA GLY A 6 -10.64 -9.62 -3.77
C GLY A 6 -11.10 -8.18 -3.78
N GLN A 7 -11.72 -7.75 -2.70
CA GLN A 7 -12.17 -6.38 -2.59
C GLN A 7 -10.99 -5.42 -2.47
N ALA A 8 -9.97 -5.81 -1.72
CA ALA A 8 -8.77 -5.00 -1.57
C ALA A 8 -8.10 -4.78 -2.91
N LEU A 9 -8.03 -5.83 -3.73
CA LEU A 9 -7.44 -5.74 -5.06
C LEU A 9 -8.22 -4.77 -5.94
N ASN A 10 -9.55 -4.82 -5.88
CA ASN A 10 -10.38 -3.90 -6.64
C ASN A 10 -10.16 -2.46 -6.20
N LEU A 11 -10.06 -2.25 -4.89
CA LEU A 11 -9.81 -0.90 -4.36
C LEU A 11 -8.46 -0.38 -4.82
N LEU A 12 -7.45 -1.24 -4.79
CA LEU A 12 -6.11 -0.87 -5.24
C LEU A 12 -6.14 -0.42 -6.70
N ARG A 13 -6.75 -1.22 -7.54
CA ARG A 13 -6.83 -0.92 -8.96
C ARG A 13 -7.59 0.38 -9.22
N ALA A 14 -8.68 0.57 -8.52
CA ALA A 14 -9.50 1.76 -8.70
C ALA A 14 -8.78 3.02 -8.24
N GLN A 15 -8.11 2.91 -7.08
CA GLN A 15 -7.46 4.07 -6.47
C GLN A 15 -6.16 4.44 -7.16
N LEU A 16 -5.33 3.44 -7.44
CA LEU A 16 -4.00 3.68 -8.00
C LEU A 16 -3.94 3.57 -9.50
N ARG A 17 -4.95 2.94 -10.10
CA ARG A 17 -5.04 2.74 -11.55
C ARG A 17 -3.85 1.97 -12.09
N MET A 18 -3.43 0.96 -11.36
CA MET A 18 -2.34 0.10 -11.77
C MET A 18 -2.50 -1.26 -11.10
N GLU A 19 -1.74 -2.24 -11.58
CA GLU A 19 -1.76 -3.57 -10.97
C GLU A 19 -0.87 -3.58 -9.74
N PRO A 20 -1.17 -4.48 -8.78
CA PRO A 20 -0.37 -4.51 -7.54
C PRO A 20 1.12 -4.72 -7.79
N GLU A 21 1.47 -5.56 -8.76
CA GLU A 21 2.87 -5.83 -9.02
C GLU A 21 3.61 -4.64 -9.60
N ASP A 22 2.89 -3.65 -10.12
CA ASP A 22 3.52 -2.46 -10.68
C ASP A 22 4.11 -1.55 -9.59
N LEU A 23 3.63 -1.67 -8.37
CA LEU A 23 4.11 -0.83 -7.28
C LEU A 23 5.60 -1.02 -7.02
N LYS A 24 6.09 -2.24 -7.20
CA LYS A 24 7.50 -2.52 -6.97
C LYS A 24 8.41 -1.77 -7.93
N ASN A 25 7.87 -1.39 -9.08
CA ASN A 25 8.65 -0.74 -10.13
C ASN A 25 8.60 0.77 -10.06
N LEU A 26 7.83 1.32 -9.13
CA LEU A 26 7.76 2.77 -8.97
C LEU A 26 8.99 3.29 -8.25
N SER A 27 9.27 4.59 -8.43
CA SER A 27 10.32 5.23 -7.65
C SER A 27 9.96 5.13 -6.17
N ARG A 28 10.97 5.21 -5.31
CA ARG A 28 10.77 5.05 -3.88
C ARG A 28 9.71 6.01 -3.31
N PRO A 29 9.80 7.32 -3.57
CA PRO A 29 8.79 8.23 -3.00
C PRO A 29 7.40 7.96 -3.54
N ARG A 30 7.28 7.63 -4.82
CA ARG A 30 5.97 7.34 -5.40
C ARG A 30 5.40 6.04 -4.83
N ARG A 31 6.25 5.03 -4.70
CA ARG A 31 5.84 3.75 -4.14
C ARG A 31 5.33 3.94 -2.71
N ASP A 32 6.08 4.67 -1.90
CA ASP A 32 5.71 4.87 -0.50
C ASP A 32 4.42 5.67 -0.38
N GLU A 33 4.22 6.61 -1.27
CA GLU A 33 2.98 7.38 -1.30
C GLU A 33 1.78 6.47 -1.57
N CYS A 34 1.92 5.58 -2.56
CA CYS A 34 0.85 4.64 -2.89
C CYS A 34 0.58 3.68 -1.74
N LEU A 35 1.63 3.18 -1.10
CA LEU A 35 1.47 2.27 0.03
C LEU A 35 0.74 2.95 1.17
N SER A 36 1.07 4.20 1.41
CA SER A 36 0.40 4.97 2.46
C SER A 36 -1.08 5.13 2.16
N GLU A 37 -1.42 5.37 0.89
CA GLU A 37 -2.83 5.48 0.50
C GLU A 37 -3.58 4.18 0.73
N LEU A 38 -2.96 3.06 0.41
CA LEU A 38 -3.61 1.76 0.62
C LEU A 38 -3.87 1.51 2.10
N LYS A 39 -2.93 1.87 2.95
CA LYS A 39 -3.12 1.73 4.38
C LYS A 39 -4.25 2.63 4.87
N ALA A 40 -4.32 3.84 4.35
CA ALA A 40 -5.39 4.77 4.72
C ALA A 40 -6.76 4.25 4.31
N MET A 41 -6.82 3.44 3.26
CA MET A 41 -8.07 2.85 2.80
C MET A 41 -8.52 1.66 3.65
N GLY A 42 -7.67 1.22 4.55
CA GLY A 42 -8.02 0.13 5.45
C GLY A 42 -7.35 -1.20 5.19
N LEU A 43 -6.46 -1.26 4.19
CA LEU A 43 -5.73 -2.50 3.94
C LEU A 43 -4.67 -2.69 5.02
N SER A 44 -4.49 -3.94 5.45
CA SER A 44 -3.47 -4.24 6.44
C SER A 44 -2.10 -4.36 5.77
N VAL A 45 -1.06 -4.23 6.57
CA VAL A 45 0.31 -4.37 6.08
C VAL A 45 0.50 -5.74 5.43
N ARG A 46 0.00 -6.79 6.08
CA ARG A 46 0.12 -8.14 5.55
C ARG A 46 -0.59 -8.30 4.21
N GLN A 47 -1.76 -7.70 4.12
CA GLN A 47 -2.55 -7.79 2.90
C GLN A 47 -1.84 -7.09 1.75
N ILE A 48 -1.29 -5.92 2.01
CA ILE A 48 -0.55 -5.17 0.99
C ILE A 48 0.67 -5.97 0.54
N GLU A 49 1.41 -6.55 1.49
CA GLU A 49 2.56 -7.38 1.16
C GLU A 49 2.14 -8.54 0.27
N ARG A 50 1.04 -9.19 0.61
CA ARG A 50 0.56 -10.35 -0.13
C ARG A 50 0.15 -9.98 -1.55
N LEU A 51 -0.50 -8.84 -1.71
CA LEU A 51 -0.99 -8.42 -3.02
C LEU A 51 0.10 -7.85 -3.91
N THR A 52 1.04 -7.11 -3.34
CA THR A 52 2.05 -6.39 -4.11
C THR A 52 3.39 -7.09 -4.18
N GLY A 53 3.68 -7.94 -3.24
CA GLY A 53 5.00 -8.56 -3.14
C GLY A 53 6.06 -7.66 -2.53
N ILE A 54 5.66 -6.50 -2.03
CA ILE A 54 6.59 -5.58 -1.40
C ILE A 54 6.81 -5.99 0.05
N ASN A 55 8.05 -5.94 0.50
CA ASN A 55 8.44 -6.35 1.83
C ASN A 55 7.60 -5.63 2.90
N ARG A 56 7.19 -6.39 3.92
CA ARG A 56 6.35 -5.87 4.98
C ARG A 56 6.97 -4.67 5.69
N GLY A 57 8.28 -4.70 5.89
CA GLY A 57 8.97 -3.58 6.53
C GLY A 57 8.84 -2.30 5.76
N ILE A 58 8.92 -2.39 4.45
CA ILE A 58 8.76 -1.22 3.59
C ILE A 58 7.34 -0.69 3.67
N VAL A 59 6.36 -1.58 3.61
CA VAL A 59 4.96 -1.19 3.69
C VAL A 59 4.68 -0.47 5.00
N GLN A 60 5.20 -1.01 6.09
CA GLN A 60 4.98 -0.45 7.41
C GLN A 60 5.58 0.94 7.54
N LYS A 61 6.80 1.13 7.03
CA LYS A 61 7.48 2.41 7.12
C LYS A 61 6.81 3.51 6.31
N ALA A 62 6.15 3.14 5.24
CA ALA A 62 5.50 4.14 4.39
C ALA A 62 4.53 5.00 5.18
N GLY A 63 3.72 4.36 6.04
CA GLY A 63 2.78 5.10 6.86
C GLY A 63 3.47 5.91 7.95
N ASP A 64 4.48 5.31 8.57
CA ASP A 64 5.20 5.98 9.64
C ASP A 64 5.86 7.26 9.17
N PHE A 65 6.36 7.25 7.94
CA PHE A 65 7.02 8.42 7.40
C PHE A 65 6.08 9.64 7.41
N PHE A 66 4.86 9.43 6.96
CA PHE A 66 3.89 10.53 6.90
C PHE A 66 3.42 10.95 8.27
N GLU A 67 3.30 10.01 9.18
CA GLU A 67 2.92 10.33 10.55
C GLU A 67 3.95 11.21 11.23
N ASN A 68 5.22 10.88 11.02
CA ASN A 68 6.30 11.67 11.60
C ASN A 68 6.31 13.08 11.05
N THR A 69 6.00 13.22 9.78
CA THR A 69 5.96 14.53 9.15
C THR A 69 4.85 15.38 9.74
N ALA A 70 3.73 14.75 10.04
CA ALA A 70 2.58 15.45 10.59
C ALA A 70 2.82 15.87 12.03
N GLY A 71 3.64 15.09 12.72
CA GLY A 71 3.96 15.42 14.11
C GLY A 71 4.90 16.57 14.17
#